data_b8225b99b2e6b842710f7e397a6195d4
#
_entry.id   b8225b99b2e6b842710f7e397a6195d4
#
_cell.length_a   1.000
_cell.length_b   1.000
_cell.length_c   1.000
_cell.angle_alpha   90.00
_cell.angle_beta   90.00
_cell.angle_gamma   90.00
#
_symmetry.space_group_name_H-M   'P 1'
#
loop_
_entity.id
_entity.type
_entity.pdbx_description
1 polymer ?
#
loop_
_entity_poly.entity_id
_entity_poly.type
_entity_poly.pdbx_seq_one_letter_code
_entity_poly.pdbx_strand_id
1 'polypeptide(L)'
;MTASPDLATDPTDVTFVFNVKARLALHHLRGGQGRPLLLLHGLAERSPSVVPAYLGGWTGPVIGLDFTGHGRSSIPQGGGYTSEVLMADVDAALAELGPVTVLGRGLGAYIALLIAGARPDLVRGAILADGPGLVGGGIRPSSPQVVPLDPNQVSPPDPFALAELSRDVRPPDYAVEFVRMALQGSGLDKPIAVAAVVRPEWLAGVVAEFGVVELSLAKAIALYAA
;
A
#
# COMPACT_ATOMS: atom_id res chain seq x y z
N MET A 1 43.29 -11.77 16.82
CA MET A 1 42.64 -10.66 16.11
C MET A 1 41.16 -11.08 15.87
N THR A 2 40.32 -10.68 16.79
CA THR A 2 38.89 -10.99 16.76
C THR A 2 38.19 -9.90 15.95
N ALA A 3 37.54 -10.29 14.88
CA ALA A 3 36.68 -9.40 14.09
C ALA A 3 35.51 -8.96 14.96
N SER A 4 35.34 -7.64 15.09
CA SER A 4 34.19 -7.04 15.73
C SER A 4 32.92 -7.37 14.96
N PRO A 5 31.79 -7.67 15.63
CA PRO A 5 30.52 -7.87 14.96
C PRO A 5 30.06 -6.54 14.34
N ASP A 6 29.63 -6.66 13.10
CA ASP A 6 28.98 -5.60 12.33
C ASP A 6 27.94 -4.88 13.20
N LEU A 7 28.15 -3.60 13.37
CA LEU A 7 27.16 -2.68 13.92
C LEU A 7 25.95 -2.69 12.97
N ALA A 8 24.91 -3.39 13.36
CA ALA A 8 23.60 -3.25 12.74
C ALA A 8 23.27 -1.76 12.69
N THR A 9 23.17 -1.21 11.49
CA THR A 9 22.69 0.15 11.27
C THR A 9 21.35 0.30 11.96
N ASP A 10 21.27 1.32 12.79
CA ASP A 10 20.13 1.72 13.61
C ASP A 10 18.81 1.70 12.83
N PRO A 11 17.69 1.30 13.46
CA PRO A 11 16.43 1.17 12.77
C PRO A 11 16.06 2.48 12.09
N THR A 12 15.61 2.38 10.83
CA THR A 12 14.98 3.44 10.07
C THR A 12 14.26 4.42 10.99
N ASP A 13 14.52 5.71 10.81
CA ASP A 13 13.82 6.76 11.52
C ASP A 13 12.31 6.52 11.35
N VAL A 14 11.60 6.29 12.44
CA VAL A 14 10.17 5.94 12.43
C VAL A 14 9.40 7.00 13.18
N THR A 15 8.53 7.67 12.45
CA THR A 15 7.54 8.58 13.03
C THR A 15 6.17 7.89 13.13
N PHE A 16 5.25 8.50 13.86
CA PHE A 16 3.92 7.95 14.04
C PHE A 16 2.86 9.01 13.72
N VAL A 17 1.87 8.57 12.95
CA VAL A 17 0.64 9.32 12.69
C VAL A 17 -0.55 8.58 13.26
N PHE A 18 -1.72 9.21 13.32
CA PHE A 18 -2.90 8.62 13.92
C PHE A 18 -4.07 8.62 12.96
N ASN A 19 -4.67 7.45 12.77
CA ASN A 19 -5.99 7.29 12.19
C ASN A 19 -6.96 7.03 13.36
N VAL A 20 -7.68 8.05 13.80
CA VAL A 20 -8.53 8.04 15.01
C VAL A 20 -7.74 7.59 16.24
N LYS A 21 -7.85 6.32 16.64
CA LYS A 21 -7.13 5.73 17.79
C LYS A 21 -5.97 4.83 17.36
N ALA A 22 -5.90 4.44 16.09
CA ALA A 22 -4.81 3.63 15.59
C ALA A 22 -3.55 4.49 15.40
N ARG A 23 -2.47 4.09 16.04
CA ARG A 23 -1.13 4.66 15.83
C ARG A 23 -0.47 3.92 14.68
N LEU A 24 -0.06 4.64 13.66
CA LEU A 24 0.50 4.12 12.42
C LEU A 24 1.98 4.46 12.31
N ALA A 25 2.80 3.50 11.97
CA ALA A 25 4.24 3.69 11.81
C ALA A 25 4.59 4.12 10.38
N LEU A 26 5.28 5.24 10.25
CA LEU A 26 5.91 5.73 9.03
C LEU A 26 7.41 5.50 9.11
N HIS A 27 7.93 4.64 8.24
CA HIS A 27 9.35 4.30 8.15
C HIS A 27 10.05 5.18 7.12
N HIS A 28 10.91 6.10 7.56
CA HIS A 28 11.68 6.97 6.69
C HIS A 28 12.90 6.22 6.16
N LEU A 29 12.75 5.53 5.02
CA LEU A 29 13.78 4.66 4.44
C LEU A 29 14.89 5.46 3.75
N ARG A 30 14.56 6.62 3.20
CA ARG A 30 15.49 7.54 2.56
C ARG A 30 14.93 8.96 2.62
N GLY A 31 15.76 9.92 3.03
CA GLY A 31 15.52 11.34 2.88
C GLY A 31 15.79 11.81 1.44
N GLY A 32 15.61 13.10 1.20
CA GLY A 32 15.90 13.71 -0.10
C GLY A 32 15.04 14.92 -0.37
N GLN A 33 15.24 15.52 -1.53
CA GLN A 33 14.43 16.62 -2.04
C GLN A 33 13.43 16.10 -3.06
N GLY A 34 12.28 16.77 -3.19
CA GLY A 34 11.25 16.43 -4.15
C GLY A 34 10.11 15.63 -3.55
N ARG A 35 9.26 15.10 -4.42
CA ARG A 35 8.04 14.40 -4.04
C ARG A 35 8.34 13.06 -3.38
N PRO A 36 7.75 12.76 -2.21
CA PRO A 36 7.91 11.47 -1.56
C PRO A 36 7.26 10.32 -2.34
N LEU A 37 7.87 9.13 -2.25
CA LEU A 37 7.26 7.86 -2.63
C LEU A 37 6.78 7.15 -1.37
N LEU A 38 5.48 6.94 -1.26
CA LEU A 38 4.87 6.18 -0.17
C LEU A 38 4.70 4.71 -0.58
N LEU A 39 5.29 3.82 0.19
CA LEU A 39 5.22 2.37 -0.01
C LEU A 39 4.12 1.76 0.85
N LEU A 40 3.22 0.99 0.22
CA LEU A 40 2.15 0.24 0.85
C LEU A 40 2.42 -1.25 0.66
N HIS A 41 2.57 -1.97 1.76
CA HIS A 41 2.92 -3.39 1.77
C HIS A 41 1.73 -4.31 1.46
N GLY A 42 2.00 -5.57 1.16
CA GLY A 42 0.99 -6.62 0.96
C GLY A 42 0.43 -7.15 2.28
N LEU A 43 -0.60 -8.00 2.17
CA LEU A 43 -1.20 -8.69 3.32
C LEU A 43 -0.16 -9.52 4.05
N ALA A 44 -0.14 -9.43 5.37
CA ALA A 44 0.84 -10.09 6.25
C ALA A 44 2.30 -9.59 6.11
N GLU A 45 2.56 -8.64 5.24
CA GLU A 45 3.86 -7.99 5.15
C GLU A 45 3.96 -6.80 6.13
N ARG A 46 5.05 -6.09 6.06
CA ARG A 46 5.31 -4.81 6.74
C ARG A 46 6.19 -3.95 5.83
N SER A 47 6.36 -2.70 6.17
CA SER A 47 7.31 -1.82 5.50
C SER A 47 8.72 -2.43 5.49
N PRO A 48 9.45 -2.29 4.37
CA PRO A 48 10.84 -2.76 4.33
C PRO A 48 11.71 -1.96 5.32
N SER A 49 12.80 -2.56 5.77
CA SER A 49 13.79 -1.89 6.66
C SER A 49 14.83 -1.09 5.90
N VAL A 50 14.94 -1.31 4.58
CA VAL A 50 15.86 -0.62 3.68
C VAL A 50 15.15 -0.28 2.37
N VAL A 51 15.66 0.70 1.64
CA VAL A 51 15.12 1.04 0.32
C VAL A 51 15.26 -0.16 -0.61
N PRO A 52 14.14 -0.70 -1.16
CA PRO A 52 14.21 -1.79 -2.10
C PRO A 52 15.03 -1.44 -3.35
N ALA A 53 15.84 -2.40 -3.84
CA ALA A 53 16.75 -2.18 -4.97
C ALA A 53 16.04 -1.71 -6.25
N TYR A 54 14.78 -2.12 -6.47
CA TYR A 54 13.99 -1.71 -7.64
C TYR A 54 13.63 -0.20 -7.62
N LEU A 55 13.84 0.50 -6.49
CA LEU A 55 13.63 1.94 -6.36
C LEU A 55 14.89 2.78 -6.64
N GLY A 56 15.93 2.20 -7.20
CA GLY A 56 17.16 2.94 -7.53
C GLY A 56 16.96 4.16 -8.45
N GLY A 57 15.92 4.14 -9.28
CA GLY A 57 15.54 5.27 -10.14
C GLY A 57 14.71 6.37 -9.47
N TRP A 58 14.24 6.17 -8.24
CA TRP A 58 13.53 7.21 -7.50
C TRP A 58 14.50 8.09 -6.74
N THR A 59 14.48 9.40 -6.92
CA THR A 59 15.43 10.34 -6.32
C THR A 59 14.91 11.03 -5.07
N GLY A 60 13.60 11.14 -4.91
CA GLY A 60 12.94 11.75 -3.75
C GLY A 60 12.96 10.89 -2.48
N PRO A 61 12.38 11.38 -1.39
CA PRO A 61 12.19 10.62 -0.16
C PRO A 61 11.44 9.30 -0.43
N VAL A 62 11.75 8.27 0.37
CA VAL A 62 11.05 6.98 0.33
C VAL A 62 10.57 6.66 1.74
N ILE A 63 9.27 6.49 1.89
CA ILE A 63 8.62 6.27 3.17
C ILE A 63 7.75 5.02 3.06
N GLY A 64 7.79 4.14 4.05
CA GLY A 64 6.91 2.98 4.16
C GLY A 64 5.87 3.19 5.23
N LEU A 65 4.61 2.84 4.97
CA LEU A 65 3.53 2.84 5.95
C LEU A 65 3.26 1.39 6.38
N ASP A 66 3.31 1.12 7.68
CA ASP A 66 2.71 -0.09 8.23
C ASP A 66 1.21 0.14 8.45
N PHE A 67 0.37 -0.65 7.81
CA PHE A 67 -1.08 -0.59 8.02
C PHE A 67 -1.47 -0.99 9.44
N THR A 68 -2.62 -0.51 9.91
CA THR A 68 -3.25 -1.01 11.13
C THR A 68 -3.23 -2.55 11.18
N GLY A 69 -2.82 -3.11 12.31
CA GLY A 69 -2.68 -4.57 12.50
C GLY A 69 -1.39 -5.17 11.95
N HIS A 70 -0.50 -4.38 11.36
CA HIS A 70 0.75 -4.85 10.75
C HIS A 70 1.97 -4.09 11.29
N GLY A 71 3.15 -4.71 11.16
CA GLY A 71 4.44 -4.11 11.48
C GLY A 71 4.50 -3.47 12.86
N ARG A 72 4.79 -2.17 12.93
CA ARG A 72 4.89 -1.37 14.17
C ARG A 72 3.64 -0.54 14.46
N SER A 73 2.60 -0.69 13.64
CA SER A 73 1.30 -0.04 13.84
C SER A 73 0.46 -0.74 14.90
N SER A 74 -0.54 -0.04 15.43
CA SER A 74 -1.43 -0.58 16.46
C SER A 74 -2.24 -1.77 15.97
N ILE A 75 -2.52 -2.69 16.88
CA ILE A 75 -3.48 -3.78 16.73
C ILE A 75 -4.77 -3.36 17.45
N PRO A 76 -5.90 -3.14 16.74
CA PRO A 76 -7.18 -2.89 17.38
C PRO A 76 -7.70 -4.14 18.04
N GLN A 77 -8.43 -3.99 19.14
CA GLN A 77 -9.09 -5.13 19.79
C GLN A 77 -10.32 -5.54 18.97
N GLY A 78 -10.43 -6.83 18.64
CA GLY A 78 -11.64 -7.40 18.06
C GLY A 78 -11.75 -7.31 16.52
N GLY A 79 -10.67 -7.03 15.81
CA GLY A 79 -10.70 -7.00 14.34
C GLY A 79 -11.33 -5.73 13.77
N GLY A 80 -12.12 -5.86 12.70
CA GLY A 80 -12.79 -4.75 12.01
C GLY A 80 -11.96 -4.18 10.85
N TYR A 81 -11.14 -5.00 10.23
CA TYR A 81 -10.31 -4.60 9.10
C TYR A 81 -11.10 -4.64 7.79
N THR A 82 -11.13 -3.51 7.11
CA THR A 82 -11.63 -3.40 5.73
C THR A 82 -10.64 -2.60 4.89
N SER A 83 -10.79 -2.67 3.57
CA SER A 83 -9.97 -1.86 2.67
C SER A 83 -10.14 -0.36 2.92
N GLU A 84 -11.34 0.09 3.33
CA GLU A 84 -11.62 1.49 3.64
C GLU A 84 -10.92 1.96 4.93
N VAL A 85 -10.80 1.08 5.93
CA VAL A 85 -10.01 1.37 7.14
C VAL A 85 -8.54 1.56 6.78
N LEU A 86 -7.98 0.69 5.94
CA LEU A 86 -6.60 0.84 5.48
C LEU A 86 -6.42 2.04 4.54
N MET A 87 -7.42 2.39 3.74
CA MET A 87 -7.40 3.64 2.96
C MET A 87 -7.35 4.86 3.89
N ALA A 88 -8.08 4.83 5.01
CA ALA A 88 -8.01 5.90 6.02
C ALA A 88 -6.65 5.96 6.74
N ASP A 89 -5.94 4.83 6.88
CA ASP A 89 -4.55 4.84 7.35
C ASP A 89 -3.64 5.63 6.39
N VAL A 90 -3.82 5.43 5.07
CA VAL A 90 -3.07 6.19 4.06
C VAL A 90 -3.46 7.66 4.09
N ASP A 91 -4.74 7.99 4.25
CA ASP A 91 -5.20 9.38 4.37
C ASP A 91 -4.54 10.11 5.55
N ALA A 92 -4.40 9.45 6.69
CA ALA A 92 -3.67 9.99 7.84
C ALA A 92 -2.18 10.22 7.52
N ALA A 93 -1.55 9.33 6.76
CA ALA A 93 -0.18 9.51 6.29
C ALA A 93 -0.06 10.69 5.30
N LEU A 94 -1.02 10.86 4.38
CA LEU A 94 -1.05 11.97 3.43
C LEU A 94 -1.21 13.32 4.13
N ALA A 95 -1.94 13.40 5.23
CA ALA A 95 -2.08 14.62 6.03
C ALA A 95 -0.73 15.12 6.57
N GLU A 96 0.20 14.20 6.86
CA GLU A 96 1.57 14.53 7.32
C GLU A 96 2.53 14.78 6.15
N LEU A 97 2.46 13.94 5.10
CA LEU A 97 3.44 13.93 4.02
C LEU A 97 3.13 14.94 2.90
N GLY A 98 1.89 15.39 2.79
CA GLY A 98 1.43 16.17 1.63
C GLY A 98 1.36 15.33 0.34
N PRO A 99 1.53 15.95 -0.83
CA PRO A 99 1.44 15.24 -2.11
C PRO A 99 2.54 14.19 -2.30
N VAL A 100 2.14 12.94 -2.59
CA VAL A 100 3.05 11.80 -2.78
C VAL A 100 2.77 11.05 -4.09
N THR A 101 3.73 10.26 -4.54
CA THR A 101 3.45 9.10 -5.41
C THR A 101 3.28 7.87 -4.52
N VAL A 102 2.32 7.01 -4.82
CA VAL A 102 2.05 5.79 -4.03
C VAL A 102 2.46 4.56 -4.83
N LEU A 103 3.20 3.65 -4.20
CA LEU A 103 3.49 2.32 -4.74
C LEU A 103 2.95 1.27 -3.79
N GLY A 104 1.91 0.56 -4.22
CA GLY A 104 1.30 -0.52 -3.47
C GLY A 104 1.62 -1.89 -4.04
N ARG A 105 1.85 -2.85 -3.14
CA ARG A 105 2.02 -4.27 -3.48
C ARG A 105 0.89 -5.10 -2.90
N GLY A 106 0.37 -6.04 -3.68
CA GLY A 106 -0.65 -6.96 -3.17
C GLY A 106 -1.91 -6.24 -2.66
N LEU A 107 -2.24 -6.43 -1.37
CA LEU A 107 -3.28 -5.65 -0.69
C LEU A 107 -3.03 -4.15 -0.82
N GLY A 108 -1.78 -3.70 -0.60
CA GLY A 108 -1.40 -2.29 -0.74
C GLY A 108 -1.64 -1.74 -2.14
N ALA A 109 -1.64 -2.57 -3.20
CA ALA A 109 -1.99 -2.13 -4.54
C ALA A 109 -3.47 -1.75 -4.65
N TYR A 110 -4.35 -2.52 -4.03
CA TYR A 110 -5.77 -2.16 -3.97
C TYR A 110 -5.99 -0.88 -3.17
N ILE A 111 -5.32 -0.74 -2.02
CA ILE A 111 -5.41 0.48 -1.21
C ILE A 111 -4.83 1.70 -1.95
N ALA A 112 -3.75 1.52 -2.73
CA ALA A 112 -3.18 2.60 -3.56
C ALA A 112 -4.17 3.10 -4.63
N LEU A 113 -4.96 2.19 -5.22
CA LEU A 113 -6.04 2.56 -6.12
C LEU A 113 -7.11 3.38 -5.40
N LEU A 114 -7.60 2.90 -4.24
CA LEU A 114 -8.66 3.57 -3.50
C LEU A 114 -8.24 4.99 -3.08
N ILE A 115 -7.04 5.15 -2.53
CA ILE A 115 -6.58 6.47 -2.09
C ILE A 115 -6.31 7.42 -3.27
N ALA A 116 -5.88 6.91 -4.43
CA ALA A 116 -5.70 7.73 -5.62
C ALA A 116 -7.01 8.34 -6.10
N GLY A 117 -8.12 7.60 -6.01
CA GLY A 117 -9.45 8.14 -6.30
C GLY A 117 -9.99 9.03 -5.20
N ALA A 118 -9.78 8.69 -3.94
CA ALA A 118 -10.30 9.43 -2.79
C ALA A 118 -9.55 10.76 -2.53
N ARG A 119 -8.26 10.84 -2.88
CA ARG A 119 -7.39 12.02 -2.69
C ARG A 119 -6.59 12.32 -3.96
N PRO A 120 -7.26 12.58 -5.09
CA PRO A 120 -6.59 12.73 -6.38
C PRO A 120 -5.66 13.95 -6.46
N ASP A 121 -5.88 14.96 -5.64
CA ASP A 121 -5.02 16.14 -5.50
C ASP A 121 -3.72 15.85 -4.75
N LEU A 122 -3.72 14.89 -3.82
CA LEU A 122 -2.56 14.48 -3.03
C LEU A 122 -1.80 13.30 -3.64
N VAL A 123 -2.46 12.41 -4.37
CA VAL A 123 -1.81 11.26 -5.01
C VAL A 123 -1.37 11.63 -6.43
N ARG A 124 -0.08 11.85 -6.59
CA ARG A 124 0.56 12.28 -7.85
C ARG A 124 1.05 11.10 -8.69
N GLY A 125 0.28 10.03 -8.70
CA GLY A 125 0.49 8.77 -9.39
C GLY A 125 0.42 7.58 -8.45
N ALA A 126 -0.27 6.51 -8.87
CA ALA A 126 -0.38 5.25 -8.14
C ALA A 126 0.19 4.10 -8.97
N ILE A 127 1.09 3.32 -8.39
CA ILE A 127 1.70 2.14 -9.00
C ILE A 127 1.16 0.90 -8.30
N LEU A 128 0.51 0.02 -9.06
CA LEU A 128 -0.13 -1.20 -8.58
C LEU A 128 0.74 -2.41 -8.95
N ALA A 129 1.35 -3.06 -7.95
CA ALA A 129 2.29 -4.16 -8.17
C ALA A 129 1.81 -5.47 -7.53
N ASP A 130 2.32 -6.61 -8.01
CA ASP A 130 2.06 -7.93 -7.44
C ASP A 130 2.51 -8.02 -5.98
N GLY A 131 1.80 -8.83 -5.21
CA GLY A 131 2.12 -9.11 -3.81
C GLY A 131 1.01 -9.87 -3.09
N PRO A 132 1.25 -10.24 -1.84
CA PRO A 132 0.27 -10.93 -1.02
C PRO A 132 -1.02 -10.11 -0.85
N GLY A 133 -2.16 -10.78 -0.94
CA GLY A 133 -3.47 -10.16 -0.79
C GLY A 133 -3.96 -9.35 -1.98
N LEU A 134 -3.34 -9.47 -3.17
CA LEU A 134 -3.80 -8.78 -4.38
C LEU A 134 -5.22 -9.21 -4.80
N VAL A 135 -5.52 -10.49 -4.68
CA VAL A 135 -6.79 -11.05 -5.17
C VAL A 135 -7.96 -10.61 -4.29
N GLY A 136 -7.79 -10.60 -2.97
CA GLY A 136 -8.89 -10.39 -2.03
C GLY A 136 -9.92 -11.53 -2.05
N GLY A 137 -11.09 -11.30 -1.47
CA GLY A 137 -12.27 -12.15 -1.62
C GLY A 137 -12.96 -11.90 -2.96
N GLY A 138 -13.34 -12.96 -3.66
CA GLY A 138 -14.10 -12.84 -4.89
C GLY A 138 -15.59 -12.60 -4.64
N ILE A 139 -16.33 -12.25 -5.71
CA ILE A 139 -17.80 -12.16 -5.70
C ILE A 139 -18.44 -13.52 -5.37
N ARG A 140 -17.76 -14.61 -5.73
CA ARG A 140 -18.12 -15.96 -5.29
C ARG A 140 -17.17 -16.35 -4.16
N PRO A 141 -17.70 -16.89 -3.04
CA PRO A 141 -16.85 -17.44 -2.00
C PRO A 141 -16.09 -18.64 -2.59
N SER A 142 -14.95 -18.38 -3.20
CA SER A 142 -13.97 -19.41 -3.44
C SER A 142 -13.54 -19.92 -2.07
N SER A 143 -13.42 -21.24 -1.92
CA SER A 143 -13.10 -21.90 -0.66
C SER A 143 -12.09 -21.08 0.14
N PRO A 144 -12.48 -20.46 1.25
CA PRO A 144 -11.59 -19.56 1.97
C PRO A 144 -10.44 -20.39 2.51
N GLN A 145 -9.24 -19.92 2.27
CA GLN A 145 -8.11 -20.41 3.03
C GLN A 145 -8.41 -20.09 4.49
N VAL A 146 -8.65 -21.12 5.29
CA VAL A 146 -8.94 -20.95 6.71
C VAL A 146 -7.64 -20.50 7.36
N VAL A 147 -7.57 -19.23 7.71
CA VAL A 147 -6.48 -18.70 8.50
C VAL A 147 -6.75 -19.10 9.94
N PRO A 148 -5.89 -19.93 10.58
CA PRO A 148 -6.04 -20.25 11.99
C PRO A 148 -5.87 -18.95 12.79
N LEU A 149 -6.89 -18.60 13.55
CA LEU A 149 -6.82 -17.45 14.46
C LEU A 149 -6.25 -17.91 15.79
N ASP A 150 -5.19 -17.27 16.25
CA ASP A 150 -4.73 -17.35 17.62
C ASP A 150 -5.21 -16.10 18.37
N PRO A 151 -6.26 -16.19 19.19
CA PRO A 151 -6.81 -15.05 19.91
C PRO A 151 -5.83 -14.49 20.98
N ASN A 152 -4.75 -15.19 21.27
CA ASN A 152 -3.72 -14.73 22.20
C ASN A 152 -2.53 -14.07 21.47
N GLN A 153 -2.53 -14.01 20.14
CA GLN A 153 -1.47 -13.34 19.41
C GLN A 153 -1.54 -11.84 19.66
N VAL A 154 -0.48 -11.30 20.25
CA VAL A 154 -0.33 -9.87 20.56
C VAL A 154 0.69 -9.17 19.65
N SER A 155 1.33 -9.93 18.76
CA SER A 155 2.34 -9.40 17.82
C SER A 155 1.79 -9.37 16.39
N PRO A 156 2.14 -8.34 15.60
CA PRO A 156 1.77 -8.27 14.19
C PRO A 156 2.38 -9.41 13.35
N PRO A 157 1.74 -9.84 12.25
CA PRO A 157 0.44 -9.36 11.79
C PRO A 157 -0.72 -9.91 12.63
N ASP A 158 -1.75 -9.08 12.84
CA ASP A 158 -2.95 -9.52 13.55
C ASP A 158 -3.67 -10.63 12.75
N PRO A 159 -3.98 -11.78 13.38
CA PRO A 159 -4.73 -12.85 12.72
C PRO A 159 -6.09 -12.41 12.17
N PHE A 160 -6.78 -11.48 12.85
CA PHE A 160 -8.02 -10.92 12.36
C PHE A 160 -7.82 -10.12 11.07
N ALA A 161 -6.74 -9.34 10.94
CA ALA A 161 -6.39 -8.65 9.70
C ALA A 161 -6.21 -9.64 8.54
N LEU A 162 -5.50 -10.75 8.78
CA LEU A 162 -5.32 -11.79 7.77
C LEU A 162 -6.65 -12.42 7.34
N ALA A 163 -7.52 -12.74 8.31
CA ALA A 163 -8.81 -13.39 8.04
C ALA A 163 -9.79 -12.46 7.31
N GLU A 164 -9.91 -11.21 7.76
CA GLU A 164 -10.89 -10.25 7.22
C GLU A 164 -10.45 -9.71 5.87
N LEU A 165 -9.21 -9.25 5.71
CA LEU A 165 -8.70 -8.68 4.47
C LEU A 165 -8.48 -9.70 3.35
N SER A 166 -8.27 -10.99 3.68
CA SER A 166 -8.24 -12.05 2.66
C SER A 166 -9.63 -12.36 2.07
N ARG A 167 -10.70 -12.01 2.78
CA ARG A 167 -12.08 -12.20 2.37
C ARG A 167 -12.76 -10.93 1.89
N ASP A 168 -12.06 -9.81 2.00
CA ASP A 168 -12.57 -8.50 1.58
C ASP A 168 -12.93 -8.51 0.10
N VAL A 169 -14.22 -8.27 -0.19
CA VAL A 169 -14.77 -8.35 -1.56
C VAL A 169 -14.39 -7.08 -2.31
N ARG A 170 -13.88 -7.26 -3.52
CA ARG A 170 -13.43 -6.17 -4.39
C ARG A 170 -14.18 -6.17 -5.70
N PRO A 171 -15.40 -5.61 -5.75
CA PRO A 171 -16.19 -5.56 -6.97
C PRO A 171 -15.46 -4.75 -8.05
N PRO A 172 -15.39 -5.23 -9.30
CA PRO A 172 -14.75 -4.50 -10.39
C PRO A 172 -15.32 -3.09 -10.59
N ASP A 173 -16.64 -2.93 -10.56
CA ASP A 173 -17.29 -1.62 -10.73
C ASP A 173 -16.87 -0.62 -9.64
N TYR A 174 -16.75 -1.08 -8.39
CA TYR A 174 -16.27 -0.25 -7.29
C TYR A 174 -14.83 0.21 -7.52
N ALA A 175 -13.94 -0.69 -7.93
CA ALA A 175 -12.56 -0.35 -8.24
C ALA A 175 -12.47 0.65 -9.42
N VAL A 176 -13.27 0.47 -10.44
CA VAL A 176 -13.34 1.34 -11.63
C VAL A 176 -13.76 2.77 -11.27
N GLU A 177 -14.69 2.94 -10.31
CA GLU A 177 -15.07 4.30 -9.88
C GLU A 177 -13.90 5.08 -9.30
N PHE A 178 -12.98 4.43 -8.56
CA PHE A 178 -11.77 5.12 -8.06
C PHE A 178 -10.79 5.50 -9.18
N VAL A 179 -10.72 4.72 -10.27
CA VAL A 179 -9.98 5.13 -11.48
C VAL A 179 -10.56 6.43 -12.06
N ARG A 180 -11.87 6.48 -12.21
CA ARG A 180 -12.58 7.65 -12.76
C ARG A 180 -12.39 8.88 -11.89
N MET A 181 -12.51 8.72 -10.56
CA MET A 181 -12.26 9.80 -9.61
C MET A 181 -10.81 10.30 -9.68
N ALA A 182 -9.83 9.39 -9.76
CA ALA A 182 -8.42 9.75 -9.91
C ALA A 182 -8.17 10.51 -11.21
N LEU A 183 -8.73 10.06 -12.33
CA LEU A 183 -8.59 10.73 -13.63
C LEU A 183 -9.22 12.13 -13.63
N GLN A 184 -10.40 12.28 -13.03
CA GLN A 184 -11.10 13.56 -12.97
C GLN A 184 -10.43 14.58 -12.06
N GLY A 185 -9.87 14.13 -10.92
CA GLY A 185 -9.39 15.03 -9.88
C GLY A 185 -7.88 15.27 -9.85
N SER A 186 -7.05 14.36 -10.40
CA SER A 186 -5.59 14.47 -10.25
C SER A 186 -4.92 15.46 -11.20
N GLY A 187 -5.56 15.80 -12.32
CA GLY A 187 -4.94 16.57 -13.41
C GLY A 187 -3.84 15.79 -14.14
N LEU A 188 -3.73 14.48 -13.94
CA LEU A 188 -2.79 13.60 -14.62
C LEU A 188 -3.48 12.85 -15.77
N ASP A 189 -2.84 12.78 -16.92
CA ASP A 189 -3.33 11.97 -18.07
C ASP A 189 -3.32 10.46 -17.71
N LYS A 190 -2.40 10.05 -16.86
CA LYS A 190 -2.17 8.67 -16.46
C LYS A 190 -1.99 8.58 -14.94
N PRO A 191 -3.06 8.67 -14.16
CA PRO A 191 -2.97 8.65 -12.70
C PRO A 191 -2.62 7.27 -12.14
N ILE A 192 -2.90 6.19 -12.88
CA ILE A 192 -2.73 4.79 -12.43
C ILE A 192 -1.80 4.05 -13.38
N ALA A 193 -0.76 3.42 -12.85
CA ALA A 193 0.11 2.50 -13.58
C ALA A 193 0.03 1.09 -12.98
N VAL A 194 -0.36 0.11 -13.78
CA VAL A 194 -0.45 -1.29 -13.37
C VAL A 194 0.83 -2.01 -13.77
N ALA A 195 1.60 -2.41 -12.76
CA ALA A 195 2.82 -3.20 -12.90
C ALA A 195 2.61 -4.66 -12.43
N ALA A 196 1.47 -4.97 -11.86
CA ALA A 196 1.11 -6.34 -11.49
C ALA A 196 0.93 -7.22 -12.73
N VAL A 197 1.29 -8.50 -12.64
CA VAL A 197 1.08 -9.52 -13.68
C VAL A 197 -0.21 -10.29 -13.42
N VAL A 198 -0.49 -10.57 -12.14
CA VAL A 198 -1.73 -11.24 -11.72
C VAL A 198 -2.92 -10.30 -11.94
N ARG A 199 -4.01 -10.84 -12.51
CA ARG A 199 -5.19 -10.05 -12.90
C ARG A 199 -6.45 -10.57 -12.20
N PRO A 200 -6.68 -10.27 -10.91
CA PRO A 200 -7.99 -10.50 -10.30
C PRO A 200 -9.05 -9.66 -11.03
N GLU A 201 -10.32 -10.04 -10.88
CA GLU A 201 -11.44 -9.41 -11.60
C GLU A 201 -11.47 -7.88 -11.43
N TRP A 202 -11.25 -7.39 -10.21
CA TRP A 202 -11.20 -5.95 -9.94
C TRP A 202 -10.08 -5.24 -10.73
N LEU A 203 -8.89 -5.86 -10.83
CA LEU A 203 -7.75 -5.26 -11.52
C LEU A 203 -7.90 -5.37 -13.05
N ALA A 204 -8.55 -6.44 -13.54
CA ALA A 204 -8.90 -6.56 -14.95
C ALA A 204 -9.86 -5.44 -15.38
N GLY A 205 -10.85 -5.09 -14.56
CA GLY A 205 -11.71 -3.94 -14.78
C GLY A 205 -10.95 -2.62 -14.80
N VAL A 206 -10.04 -2.42 -13.85
CA VAL A 206 -9.19 -1.22 -13.77
C VAL A 206 -8.34 -1.04 -15.02
N VAL A 207 -7.70 -2.11 -15.51
CA VAL A 207 -6.83 -2.07 -16.71
C VAL A 207 -7.60 -1.66 -17.97
N ALA A 208 -8.89 -1.97 -18.04
CA ALA A 208 -9.73 -1.62 -19.17
C ALA A 208 -10.12 -0.13 -19.23
N GLU A 209 -9.89 0.63 -18.16
CA GLU A 209 -10.28 2.04 -18.06
C GLU A 209 -9.27 2.98 -18.75
N PHE A 210 -9.80 4.07 -19.31
CA PHE A 210 -8.98 5.16 -19.83
C PHE A 210 -8.13 5.78 -18.70
N GLY A 211 -6.91 6.22 -19.02
CA GLY A 211 -5.99 6.83 -18.05
C GLY A 211 -5.19 5.82 -17.22
N VAL A 212 -5.48 4.52 -17.37
CA VAL A 212 -4.66 3.44 -16.80
C VAL A 212 -3.62 2.99 -17.82
N VAL A 213 -2.39 2.74 -17.36
CA VAL A 213 -1.32 2.23 -18.22
C VAL A 213 -0.72 0.96 -17.64
N GLU A 214 -0.47 -0.03 -18.49
CA GLU A 214 0.25 -1.25 -18.13
C GLU A 214 1.74 -1.07 -18.43
N LEU A 215 2.57 -1.16 -17.40
CA LEU A 215 4.00 -0.93 -17.48
C LEU A 215 4.76 -1.95 -16.62
N SER A 216 6.02 -2.21 -16.96
CA SER A 216 6.90 -2.86 -15.98
C SER A 216 7.10 -1.94 -14.77
N LEU A 217 7.40 -2.51 -13.61
CA LEU A 217 7.59 -1.75 -12.37
C LEU A 217 8.62 -0.61 -12.55
N ALA A 218 9.74 -0.90 -13.22
CA ALA A 218 10.77 0.11 -13.49
C ALA A 218 10.26 1.28 -14.35
N LYS A 219 9.45 0.99 -15.39
CA LYS A 219 8.84 2.02 -16.24
C LYS A 219 7.78 2.82 -15.50
N ALA A 220 6.99 2.17 -14.64
CA ALA A 220 6.00 2.85 -13.81
C ALA A 220 6.65 3.81 -12.80
N ILE A 221 7.75 3.38 -12.16
CA ILE A 221 8.55 4.25 -11.29
C ILE A 221 9.10 5.44 -12.08
N ALA A 222 9.69 5.22 -13.24
CA ALA A 222 10.24 6.29 -14.08
C ALA A 222 9.17 7.28 -14.57
N LEU A 223 7.94 6.81 -14.84
CA LEU A 223 6.82 7.66 -15.24
C LEU A 223 6.50 8.75 -14.19
N TYR A 224 6.60 8.42 -12.91
CA TYR A 224 6.24 9.34 -11.83
C TYR A 224 7.46 9.94 -11.11
N ALA A 225 8.68 9.57 -11.46
CA ALA A 225 9.90 10.12 -10.86
C ALA A 225 10.27 11.53 -11.40
N ALA A 226 9.60 11.96 -12.47
CA ALA A 226 9.83 13.23 -13.15
C ALA A 226 9.23 14.43 -12.37
#